data_eae1a5887ad18cb0533b5c3282a043a2
#
_entry.id   eae1a5887ad18cb0533b5c3282a043a2
#
_cell.length_a   1.000
_cell.length_b   1.000
_cell.length_c   1.000
_cell.angle_alpha   90.00
_cell.angle_beta   90.00
_cell.angle_gamma   90.00
#
_symmetry.space_group_name_H-M   'P 1'
#
loop_
_entity.id
_entity.type
_entity.pdbx_description
1 polymer ?
#
loop_
_entity_poly.entity_id
_entity_poly.type
_entity_poly.pdbx_seq_one_letter_code
_entity_poly.pdbx_strand_id
1 'polypeptide(L)'
;MKVLVRNLALAGVAAGAMLHPAAARAAAAPVSLSSLVAYVRNGDIYVSKGSAEKRLTTGGTHARPRWSPDGKSIAYLKGGLLWVMRADGGGRRKLSTRAAAGPSWSPDGRSIAFASLSCSGGPGVYRIAATGGKAEVLFPRDCRGEDLPPEPLPVTARTGSLSERLSTDDAVAWSPDGAKVAFRGGDCESVYDACLSVGTVATGGEQTIAAYGGGSLQNKGFAVVPSWRADGAKLAWTAYEKGETKAADRPVHLVEYDTKTRAKRTVGGALDREMAYIDAKRAVVTGQYGKGSWVMIVGLATGVRTPFHEGSQPSVQPVR
;
A
#
# COMPACT_ATOMS: atom_id res chain seq x y z
N MET A 1 83.79 -45.09 -3.40
CA MET A 1 82.76 -44.01 -3.58
C MET A 1 81.56 -44.41 -2.74
N LYS A 2 81.37 -43.75 -1.59
CA LYS A 2 80.29 -44.02 -0.63
C LYS A 2 79.19 -42.97 -0.92
N VAL A 3 78.00 -43.42 -1.26
CA VAL A 3 76.80 -42.58 -1.44
C VAL A 3 76.07 -42.53 -0.11
N LEU A 4 75.90 -41.30 0.41
CA LEU A 4 75.18 -41.03 1.65
C LEU A 4 73.71 -40.83 1.33
N VAL A 5 72.85 -41.67 1.86
CA VAL A 5 71.36 -41.52 1.77
C VAL A 5 70.92 -40.69 2.98
N ARG A 6 70.34 -39.52 2.75
CA ARG A 6 69.75 -38.65 3.78
C ARG A 6 68.24 -38.96 3.87
N ASN A 7 67.83 -39.44 5.04
CA ASN A 7 66.42 -39.58 5.39
C ASN A 7 65.79 -38.22 5.65
N LEU A 8 64.73 -37.87 4.90
CA LEU A 8 63.85 -36.73 5.19
C LEU A 8 62.70 -37.25 6.07
N ALA A 9 62.58 -36.72 7.26
CA ALA A 9 61.43 -36.92 8.13
C ALA A 9 60.28 -35.95 7.70
N LEU A 10 59.13 -36.47 7.29
CA LEU A 10 57.91 -35.69 7.09
C LEU A 10 57.28 -35.39 8.47
N ALA A 11 57.22 -34.09 8.82
CA ALA A 11 56.42 -33.62 9.95
C ALA A 11 54.98 -33.45 9.45
N GLY A 12 54.06 -34.27 9.95
CA GLY A 12 52.64 -34.11 9.70
C GLY A 12 52.05 -32.94 10.50
N VAL A 13 51.54 -31.94 9.82
CA VAL A 13 50.76 -30.86 10.44
C VAL A 13 49.31 -31.31 10.54
N ALA A 14 48.84 -31.61 11.76
CA ALA A 14 47.42 -31.87 12.05
C ALA A 14 46.65 -30.54 11.99
N ALA A 15 45.87 -30.32 10.95
CA ALA A 15 44.92 -29.23 10.88
C ALA A 15 43.72 -29.50 11.79
N GLY A 16 43.72 -28.89 12.97
CA GLY A 16 42.58 -28.86 13.88
C GLY A 16 41.46 -28.04 13.29
N ALA A 17 40.38 -28.69 12.83
CA ALA A 17 39.15 -28.01 12.42
C ALA A 17 38.50 -27.40 13.67
N MET A 18 38.63 -26.09 13.84
CA MET A 18 37.85 -25.34 14.82
C MET A 18 36.38 -25.28 14.34
N LEU A 19 35.53 -26.12 14.93
CA LEU A 19 34.08 -26.03 14.85
C LEU A 19 33.66 -24.75 15.56
N HIS A 20 33.39 -23.69 14.77
CA HIS A 20 32.71 -22.51 15.29
C HIS A 20 31.27 -22.93 15.61
N PRO A 21 30.78 -22.74 16.86
CA PRO A 21 29.37 -22.95 17.13
C PRO A 21 28.57 -21.97 16.28
N ALA A 22 27.73 -22.46 15.37
CA ALA A 22 26.76 -21.67 14.70
C ALA A 22 25.89 -20.99 15.77
N ALA A 23 26.05 -19.69 15.96
CA ALA A 23 25.20 -18.92 16.86
C ALA A 23 23.76 -19.13 16.42
N ALA A 24 23.00 -19.89 17.20
CA ALA A 24 21.58 -20.06 17.01
C ALA A 24 20.96 -18.66 17.03
N ARG A 25 20.52 -18.19 15.86
CA ARG A 25 19.83 -16.91 15.74
C ARG A 25 18.55 -17.06 16.54
N ALA A 26 18.49 -16.43 17.72
CA ALA A 26 17.29 -16.41 18.53
C ALA A 26 16.12 -16.01 17.63
N ALA A 27 15.12 -16.87 17.51
CA ALA A 27 13.90 -16.54 16.78
C ALA A 27 13.32 -15.29 17.44
N ALA A 28 13.17 -14.22 16.65
CA ALA A 28 12.57 -12.98 17.15
C ALA A 28 11.22 -13.34 17.78
N ALA A 29 10.97 -12.82 18.99
CA ALA A 29 9.72 -13.07 19.69
C ALA A 29 8.54 -12.71 18.76
N PRO A 30 7.47 -13.51 18.73
CA PRO A 30 6.34 -13.27 17.85
C PRO A 30 5.74 -11.89 18.15
N VAL A 31 5.63 -11.05 17.12
CA VAL A 31 5.05 -9.72 17.25
C VAL A 31 3.55 -9.87 17.52
N SER A 32 3.06 -9.22 18.58
CA SER A 32 1.64 -9.10 18.85
C SER A 32 1.20 -7.65 18.74
N LEU A 33 0.11 -7.40 18.00
CA LEU A 33 -0.51 -6.10 17.82
C LEU A 33 -1.80 -6.02 18.63
N SER A 34 -2.18 -4.81 19.03
CA SER A 34 -3.49 -4.56 19.67
C SER A 34 -4.65 -4.69 18.67
N SER A 35 -4.40 -4.39 17.40
CA SER A 35 -5.36 -4.38 16.31
C SER A 35 -5.14 -5.53 15.32
N LEU A 36 -6.22 -5.98 14.67
CA LEU A 36 -6.10 -6.86 13.51
C LEU A 36 -5.53 -6.08 12.32
N VAL A 37 -4.65 -6.73 11.59
CA VAL A 37 -4.19 -6.30 10.27
C VAL A 37 -4.83 -7.18 9.23
N ALA A 38 -5.57 -6.60 8.30
CA ALA A 38 -6.03 -7.27 7.09
C ALA A 38 -4.99 -7.11 5.99
N TYR A 39 -4.73 -8.14 5.21
CA TYR A 39 -3.75 -8.13 4.12
C TYR A 39 -4.11 -9.15 3.05
N VAL A 40 -3.43 -9.08 1.92
CA VAL A 40 -3.65 -9.96 0.78
C VAL A 40 -2.47 -10.90 0.59
N ARG A 41 -2.75 -12.18 0.43
CA ARG A 41 -1.80 -13.20 -0.01
C ARG A 41 -2.43 -14.08 -1.08
N ASN A 42 -1.76 -14.23 -2.21
CA ASN A 42 -2.24 -15.00 -3.37
C ASN A 42 -3.67 -14.59 -3.83
N GLY A 43 -3.98 -13.29 -3.76
CA GLY A 43 -5.29 -12.75 -4.15
C GLY A 43 -6.43 -13.08 -3.18
N ASP A 44 -6.13 -13.46 -1.93
CA ASP A 44 -7.11 -13.66 -0.89
C ASP A 44 -6.80 -12.84 0.36
N ILE A 45 -7.84 -12.46 1.08
CA ILE A 45 -7.76 -11.62 2.27
C ILE A 45 -7.58 -12.48 3.51
N TYR A 46 -6.59 -12.11 4.30
CA TYR A 46 -6.27 -12.68 5.61
C TYR A 46 -6.34 -11.60 6.67
N VAL A 47 -6.53 -12.00 7.92
CA VAL A 47 -6.43 -11.13 9.10
C VAL A 47 -5.58 -11.78 10.18
N SER A 48 -4.78 -10.97 10.87
CA SER A 48 -3.96 -11.39 12.00
C SER A 48 -3.68 -10.22 12.94
N LYS A 49 -3.38 -10.53 14.20
CA LYS A 49 -2.77 -9.59 15.17
C LYS A 49 -1.51 -10.15 15.83
N GLY A 50 -1.06 -11.33 15.41
CA GLY A 50 0.09 -12.03 15.96
C GLY A 50 0.55 -13.16 15.04
N SER A 51 0.98 -14.27 15.59
CA SER A 51 1.44 -15.43 14.80
C SER A 51 0.30 -16.18 14.11
N ALA A 52 -0.88 -16.22 14.72
CA ALA A 52 -2.05 -16.88 14.15
C ALA A 52 -2.74 -15.97 13.12
N GLU A 53 -3.10 -16.53 11.96
CA GLU A 53 -3.82 -15.83 10.91
C GLU A 53 -5.12 -16.54 10.54
N LYS A 54 -6.11 -15.78 10.09
CA LYS A 54 -7.38 -16.30 9.57
C LYS A 54 -7.56 -15.87 8.13
N ARG A 55 -7.76 -16.81 7.21
CA ARG A 55 -8.15 -16.54 5.84
C ARG A 55 -9.64 -16.20 5.78
N LEU A 56 -9.99 -15.05 5.22
CA LEU A 56 -11.38 -14.59 5.10
C LEU A 56 -12.00 -14.90 3.74
N THR A 57 -11.21 -14.99 2.67
CA THR A 57 -11.71 -15.21 1.30
C THR A 57 -10.97 -16.33 0.60
N THR A 58 -11.56 -16.84 -0.49
CA THR A 58 -11.00 -17.86 -1.37
C THR A 58 -11.28 -17.50 -2.84
N GLY A 59 -10.42 -17.91 -3.77
CA GLY A 59 -10.63 -17.72 -5.21
C GLY A 59 -9.63 -16.79 -5.88
N GLY A 60 -8.68 -16.19 -5.15
CA GLY A 60 -7.52 -15.51 -5.72
C GLY A 60 -7.79 -14.21 -6.48
N THR A 61 -8.96 -13.58 -6.29
CA THR A 61 -9.38 -12.36 -7.03
C THR A 61 -9.69 -11.17 -6.12
N HIS A 62 -9.28 -11.25 -4.84
CA HIS A 62 -9.56 -10.25 -3.82
C HIS A 62 -8.34 -9.35 -3.60
N ALA A 63 -8.59 -8.06 -3.39
CA ALA A 63 -7.55 -7.04 -3.22
C ALA A 63 -8.02 -5.88 -2.34
N ARG A 64 -7.07 -5.07 -1.87
CA ARG A 64 -7.31 -3.77 -1.22
C ARG A 64 -8.30 -3.81 -0.05
N PRO A 65 -8.13 -4.70 0.95
CA PRO A 65 -8.98 -4.67 2.13
C PRO A 65 -8.84 -3.34 2.88
N ARG A 66 -9.96 -2.81 3.37
CA ARG A 66 -10.02 -1.60 4.21
C ARG A 66 -11.05 -1.78 5.31
N TRP A 67 -10.62 -1.68 6.55
CA TRP A 67 -11.50 -1.74 7.71
C TRP A 67 -12.44 -0.55 7.77
N SER A 68 -13.70 -0.80 8.15
CA SER A 68 -14.63 0.26 8.53
C SER A 68 -14.18 0.94 9.83
N PRO A 69 -14.58 2.21 10.08
CA PRO A 69 -14.18 2.95 11.28
C PRO A 69 -14.60 2.27 12.59
N ASP A 70 -15.68 1.48 12.55
CA ASP A 70 -16.14 0.70 13.70
C ASP A 70 -15.47 -0.66 13.84
N GLY A 71 -14.58 -1.02 12.90
CA GLY A 71 -13.85 -2.29 12.89
C GLY A 71 -14.71 -3.53 12.64
N LYS A 72 -16.00 -3.38 12.27
CA LYS A 72 -16.92 -4.50 12.11
C LYS A 72 -17.07 -5.00 10.68
N SER A 73 -16.60 -4.22 9.70
CA SER A 73 -16.69 -4.53 8.28
C SER A 73 -15.37 -4.29 7.56
N ILE A 74 -15.23 -4.92 6.39
CA ILE A 74 -14.09 -4.74 5.48
C ILE A 74 -14.66 -4.45 4.09
N ALA A 75 -14.31 -3.27 3.53
CA ALA A 75 -14.47 -3.00 2.10
C ALA A 75 -13.27 -3.58 1.35
N TYR A 76 -13.48 -4.14 0.18
CA TYR A 76 -12.44 -4.76 -0.61
C TYR A 76 -12.81 -4.82 -2.09
N LEU A 77 -11.84 -5.12 -2.94
CA LEU A 77 -12.08 -5.39 -4.35
C LEU A 77 -12.19 -6.89 -4.59
N LYS A 78 -13.13 -7.28 -5.45
CA LYS A 78 -13.21 -8.64 -6.02
C LYS A 78 -13.42 -8.51 -7.52
N GLY A 79 -12.44 -8.99 -8.31
CA GLY A 79 -12.49 -8.88 -9.76
C GLY A 79 -12.60 -7.42 -10.25
N GLY A 80 -11.95 -6.46 -9.59
CA GLY A 80 -12.02 -5.04 -9.94
C GLY A 80 -13.31 -4.32 -9.55
N LEU A 81 -14.21 -4.97 -8.79
CA LEU A 81 -15.46 -4.37 -8.31
C LEU A 81 -15.44 -4.20 -6.80
N LEU A 82 -16.14 -3.18 -6.30
CA LEU A 82 -16.25 -2.89 -4.86
C LEU A 82 -17.22 -3.83 -4.17
N TRP A 83 -16.76 -4.44 -3.10
CA TRP A 83 -17.50 -5.35 -2.21
C TRP A 83 -17.32 -4.97 -0.75
N VAL A 84 -18.23 -5.43 0.09
CA VAL A 84 -18.14 -5.36 1.56
C VAL A 84 -18.41 -6.73 2.16
N MET A 85 -17.74 -7.04 3.27
CA MET A 85 -18.02 -8.20 4.13
C MET A 85 -17.95 -7.80 5.61
N ARG A 86 -18.48 -8.64 6.50
CA ARG A 86 -18.23 -8.51 7.94
C ARG A 86 -16.77 -8.85 8.30
N ALA A 87 -16.32 -8.42 9.46
CA ALA A 87 -14.98 -8.70 9.98
C ALA A 87 -14.65 -10.21 10.08
N ASP A 88 -15.65 -11.05 10.23
CA ASP A 88 -15.53 -12.51 10.26
C ASP A 88 -15.41 -13.17 8.88
N GLY A 89 -15.58 -12.40 7.78
CA GLY A 89 -15.57 -12.84 6.39
C GLY A 89 -16.94 -13.24 5.85
N GLY A 90 -18.01 -13.15 6.66
CA GLY A 90 -19.39 -13.40 6.26
C GLY A 90 -20.10 -12.20 5.66
N GLY A 91 -21.37 -12.37 5.22
CA GLY A 91 -22.23 -11.28 4.74
C GLY A 91 -21.68 -10.52 3.53
N ARG A 92 -21.02 -11.22 2.61
CA ARG A 92 -20.37 -10.63 1.43
C ARG A 92 -21.40 -10.11 0.46
N ARG A 93 -21.26 -8.85 0.04
CA ARG A 93 -22.15 -8.25 -0.97
C ARG A 93 -21.38 -7.28 -1.88
N LYS A 94 -21.75 -7.27 -3.14
CA LYS A 94 -21.27 -6.31 -4.11
C LYS A 94 -21.95 -4.96 -3.88
N LEU A 95 -21.19 -3.87 -3.91
CA LEU A 95 -21.72 -2.51 -3.75
C LEU A 95 -21.86 -1.78 -5.08
N SER A 96 -20.90 -1.95 -6.00
CA SER A 96 -20.86 -1.21 -7.26
C SER A 96 -20.69 -2.15 -8.44
N THR A 97 -21.31 -1.81 -9.56
CA THR A 97 -21.08 -2.43 -10.88
C THR A 97 -20.02 -1.68 -11.67
N ARG A 98 -19.61 -0.47 -11.21
CA ARG A 98 -18.51 0.30 -11.80
C ARG A 98 -17.18 -0.30 -11.38
N ALA A 99 -16.22 -0.32 -12.30
CA ALA A 99 -14.82 -0.64 -12.01
C ALA A 99 -14.32 0.26 -10.87
N ALA A 100 -13.59 -0.32 -9.92
CA ALA A 100 -13.16 0.35 -8.72
C ALA A 100 -11.70 0.04 -8.40
N ALA A 101 -10.98 1.02 -7.92
CA ALA A 101 -9.67 0.87 -7.30
C ALA A 101 -9.75 1.28 -5.81
N GLY A 102 -8.74 0.95 -5.05
CA GLY A 102 -8.57 0.99 -3.61
C GLY A 102 -9.56 1.81 -2.80
N PRO A 103 -10.51 1.17 -2.10
CA PRO A 103 -11.57 1.87 -1.37
C PRO A 103 -11.06 2.53 -0.08
N SER A 104 -11.82 3.51 0.41
CA SER A 104 -11.67 4.12 1.74
C SER A 104 -13.03 4.44 2.35
N TRP A 105 -13.22 4.07 3.61
CA TRP A 105 -14.42 4.42 4.36
C TRP A 105 -14.42 5.89 4.76
N SER A 106 -15.60 6.52 4.72
CA SER A 106 -15.81 7.78 5.43
C SER A 106 -15.70 7.55 6.95
N PRO A 107 -15.24 8.54 7.75
CA PRO A 107 -15.06 8.37 9.19
C PRO A 107 -16.34 8.03 9.97
N ASP A 108 -17.51 8.42 9.45
CA ASP A 108 -18.82 8.06 10.00
C ASP A 108 -19.30 6.65 9.63
N GLY A 109 -18.54 5.95 8.75
CA GLY A 109 -18.85 4.61 8.28
C GLY A 109 -20.06 4.51 7.34
N ARG A 110 -20.64 5.64 6.91
CA ARG A 110 -21.86 5.66 6.08
C ARG A 110 -21.56 5.54 4.59
N SER A 111 -20.36 5.88 4.15
CA SER A 111 -19.97 5.90 2.75
C SER A 111 -18.60 5.26 2.52
N ILE A 112 -18.35 4.86 1.28
CA ILE A 112 -17.06 4.37 0.81
C ILE A 112 -16.69 5.17 -0.42
N ALA A 113 -15.50 5.82 -0.40
CA ALA A 113 -14.90 6.39 -1.59
C ALA A 113 -14.03 5.33 -2.30
N PHE A 114 -13.93 5.44 -3.63
CA PHE A 114 -13.08 4.58 -4.46
C PHE A 114 -12.66 5.33 -5.73
N ALA A 115 -11.51 4.96 -6.29
CA ALA A 115 -11.08 5.51 -7.57
C ALA A 115 -11.73 4.76 -8.73
N SER A 116 -12.03 5.49 -9.82
CA SER A 116 -12.53 4.98 -11.09
C SER A 116 -12.21 6.03 -12.18
N LEU A 117 -12.58 5.79 -13.44
CA LEU A 117 -12.43 6.83 -14.46
C LEU A 117 -13.48 7.95 -14.29
N SER A 118 -13.07 9.18 -14.54
CA SER A 118 -13.93 10.35 -14.55
C SER A 118 -14.70 10.50 -15.87
N CYS A 119 -15.56 11.49 -15.96
CA CYS A 119 -16.30 11.83 -17.19
C CYS A 119 -15.36 12.26 -18.35
N SER A 120 -14.18 12.76 -18.02
CA SER A 120 -13.16 13.14 -19.00
C SER A 120 -12.22 11.97 -19.40
N GLY A 121 -12.43 10.78 -18.83
CA GLY A 121 -11.57 9.62 -19.08
C GLY A 121 -10.28 9.59 -18.27
N GLY A 122 -9.99 10.61 -17.46
CA GLY A 122 -8.88 10.64 -16.52
C GLY A 122 -9.26 10.02 -15.15
N PRO A 123 -8.36 10.08 -14.15
CA PRO A 123 -8.66 9.62 -12.80
C PRO A 123 -9.85 10.34 -12.18
N GLY A 124 -10.70 9.60 -11.49
CA GLY A 124 -11.85 10.12 -10.77
C GLY A 124 -12.05 9.43 -9.43
N VAL A 125 -12.73 10.11 -8.53
CA VAL A 125 -13.10 9.59 -7.22
C VAL A 125 -14.61 9.58 -7.09
N TYR A 126 -15.12 8.44 -6.68
CA TYR A 126 -16.55 8.22 -6.46
C TYR A 126 -16.84 7.96 -4.99
N ARG A 127 -18.06 8.25 -4.59
CA ARG A 127 -18.63 7.87 -3.30
C ARG A 127 -19.86 7.01 -3.50
N ILE A 128 -20.01 5.96 -2.69
CA ILE A 128 -21.20 5.13 -2.63
C ILE A 128 -21.61 4.95 -1.18
N ALA A 129 -22.92 4.87 -0.91
CA ALA A 129 -23.40 4.54 0.43
C ALA A 129 -22.88 3.14 0.85
N ALA A 130 -22.52 2.98 2.12
CA ALA A 130 -22.08 1.69 2.65
C ALA A 130 -23.17 0.60 2.54
N THR A 131 -24.42 0.99 2.38
CA THR A 131 -25.56 0.11 2.08
C THR A 131 -25.68 -0.27 0.60
N GLY A 132 -24.90 0.35 -0.29
CA GLY A 132 -25.03 0.22 -1.74
C GLY A 132 -25.90 1.31 -2.36
N GLY A 133 -26.17 1.20 -3.66
CA GLY A 133 -26.94 2.17 -4.43
C GLY A 133 -26.13 2.79 -5.57
N LYS A 134 -26.55 3.96 -6.06
CA LYS A 134 -25.84 4.70 -7.11
C LYS A 134 -24.57 5.34 -6.55
N ALA A 135 -23.48 5.20 -7.26
CA ALA A 135 -22.24 5.91 -6.94
C ALA A 135 -22.31 7.34 -7.48
N GLU A 136 -21.78 8.29 -6.71
CA GLU A 136 -21.72 9.71 -7.04
C GLU A 136 -20.27 10.13 -7.25
N VAL A 137 -20.00 11.02 -8.22
CA VAL A 137 -18.67 11.59 -8.43
C VAL A 137 -18.36 12.61 -7.33
N LEU A 138 -17.22 12.46 -6.68
CA LEU A 138 -16.66 13.45 -5.77
C LEU A 138 -15.68 14.38 -6.51
N PHE A 139 -14.81 13.79 -7.34
CA PHE A 139 -13.77 14.48 -8.10
C PHE A 139 -13.60 13.84 -9.49
N PRO A 140 -13.29 14.62 -10.54
CA PRO A 140 -13.26 16.09 -10.54
C PRO A 140 -14.66 16.70 -10.34
N ARG A 141 -14.68 17.96 -9.89
CA ARG A 141 -15.92 18.70 -9.61
C ARG A 141 -16.85 18.76 -10.81
N ASP A 142 -16.29 18.97 -11.99
CA ASP A 142 -17.04 19.18 -13.23
C ASP A 142 -17.82 17.95 -13.69
N CYS A 143 -17.45 16.76 -13.19
CA CYS A 143 -18.19 15.52 -13.44
C CYS A 143 -19.32 15.25 -12.43
N ARG A 144 -19.53 16.13 -11.44
CA ARG A 144 -20.58 15.92 -10.44
C ARG A 144 -21.97 16.02 -11.05
N GLY A 145 -22.81 15.06 -10.70
CA GLY A 145 -24.19 14.99 -11.20
C GLY A 145 -24.34 14.32 -12.57
N GLU A 146 -23.24 13.99 -13.26
CA GLU A 146 -23.31 13.25 -14.51
C GLU A 146 -23.67 11.79 -14.30
N ASP A 147 -24.45 11.23 -15.21
CA ASP A 147 -24.82 9.80 -15.23
C ASP A 147 -23.87 9.06 -16.16
N LEU A 148 -22.73 8.68 -15.61
CA LEU A 148 -21.67 8.04 -16.38
C LEU A 148 -21.99 6.56 -16.63
N PRO A 149 -21.79 6.04 -17.84
CA PRO A 149 -21.99 4.63 -18.14
C PRO A 149 -21.05 3.76 -17.28
N PRO A 150 -21.41 2.48 -17.05
CA PRO A 150 -20.51 1.51 -16.45
C PRO A 150 -19.23 1.38 -17.28
N GLU A 151 -18.09 1.38 -16.61
CA GLU A 151 -16.81 1.16 -17.29
C GLU A 151 -16.51 -0.31 -17.49
N PRO A 152 -15.78 -0.67 -18.56
CA PRO A 152 -15.17 -1.98 -18.65
C PRO A 152 -14.21 -2.18 -17.45
N LEU A 153 -14.20 -3.38 -16.90
CA LEU A 153 -13.27 -3.75 -15.83
C LEU A 153 -11.83 -3.55 -16.33
N PRO A 154 -10.97 -2.89 -15.56
CA PRO A 154 -9.57 -2.78 -15.93
C PRO A 154 -8.98 -4.18 -16.04
N VAL A 155 -8.28 -4.44 -17.13
CA VAL A 155 -7.46 -5.64 -17.26
C VAL A 155 -6.30 -5.47 -16.28
N THR A 156 -6.40 -6.07 -15.11
CA THR A 156 -5.31 -6.09 -14.15
C THR A 156 -4.17 -6.89 -14.74
N ALA A 157 -3.21 -6.22 -15.34
CA ALA A 157 -1.99 -6.84 -15.81
C ALA A 157 -1.22 -7.37 -14.58
N ARG A 158 -1.27 -8.67 -14.35
CA ARG A 158 -0.44 -9.35 -13.32
C ARG A 158 1.02 -9.51 -13.78
N THR A 159 1.32 -9.11 -15.00
CA THR A 159 2.63 -9.15 -15.65
C THR A 159 3.25 -7.76 -15.66
N GLY A 160 4.57 -7.69 -15.64
CA GLY A 160 5.32 -6.44 -15.63
C GLY A 160 6.14 -6.23 -14.34
N SER A 161 6.97 -5.20 -14.37
CA SER A 161 7.77 -4.77 -13.22
C SER A 161 6.88 -4.30 -12.06
N LEU A 162 7.44 -4.20 -10.86
CA LEU A 162 6.72 -3.67 -9.69
C LEU A 162 6.18 -2.26 -9.96
N SER A 163 6.96 -1.38 -10.59
CA SER A 163 6.55 -0.02 -10.93
C SER A 163 5.39 0.03 -11.91
N GLU A 164 5.40 -0.81 -12.96
CA GLU A 164 4.28 -0.88 -13.92
C GLU A 164 2.98 -1.35 -13.27
N ARG A 165 3.05 -2.35 -12.41
CA ARG A 165 1.86 -2.85 -11.69
C ARG A 165 1.30 -1.80 -10.73
N LEU A 166 2.16 -1.10 -10.00
CA LEU A 166 1.71 -0.07 -9.04
C LEU A 166 1.18 1.18 -9.73
N SER A 167 1.67 1.55 -10.91
CA SER A 167 1.17 2.73 -11.65
C SER A 167 -0.30 2.63 -12.02
N THR A 168 -0.85 1.42 -12.11
CA THR A 168 -2.27 1.14 -12.39
C THR A 168 -3.09 0.80 -11.17
N ASP A 169 -2.46 0.71 -9.99
CA ASP A 169 -3.09 0.23 -8.75
C ASP A 169 -3.42 1.40 -7.82
N ASP A 170 -4.33 2.25 -8.27
CA ASP A 170 -4.79 3.42 -7.52
C ASP A 170 -5.53 3.05 -6.24
N ALA A 171 -5.58 4.00 -5.32
CA ALA A 171 -6.39 3.96 -4.13
C ALA A 171 -6.71 5.38 -3.67
N VAL A 172 -7.76 5.51 -2.87
CA VAL A 172 -8.13 6.78 -2.24
C VAL A 172 -8.01 6.65 -0.72
N ALA A 173 -7.88 7.79 -0.03
CA ALA A 173 -7.91 7.83 1.42
C ALA A 173 -8.75 9.01 1.92
N TRP A 174 -9.81 8.70 2.64
CA TRP A 174 -10.62 9.71 3.32
C TRP A 174 -9.88 10.23 4.56
N SER A 175 -9.88 11.54 4.75
CA SER A 175 -9.29 12.14 5.96
C SER A 175 -10.09 11.79 7.21
N PRO A 176 -9.48 11.70 8.39
CA PRO A 176 -10.17 11.30 9.63
C PRO A 176 -11.29 12.25 10.07
N ASP A 177 -11.25 13.51 9.65
CA ASP A 177 -12.29 14.51 9.90
C ASP A 177 -13.46 14.47 8.89
N GLY A 178 -13.33 13.64 7.85
CA GLY A 178 -14.33 13.50 6.79
C GLY A 178 -14.36 14.64 5.77
N ALA A 179 -13.54 15.67 5.94
CA ALA A 179 -13.60 16.86 5.10
C ALA A 179 -12.89 16.69 3.75
N LYS A 180 -11.93 15.77 3.66
CA LYS A 180 -11.03 15.63 2.51
C LYS A 180 -10.88 14.19 2.05
N VAL A 181 -10.48 14.03 0.79
CA VAL A 181 -10.04 12.74 0.22
C VAL A 181 -8.70 12.96 -0.49
N ALA A 182 -7.72 12.13 -0.18
CA ALA A 182 -6.46 12.06 -0.93
C ALA A 182 -6.60 11.01 -2.04
N PHE A 183 -6.11 11.32 -3.24
CA PHE A 183 -6.24 10.48 -4.42
C PHE A 183 -5.16 10.80 -5.46
N ARG A 184 -4.94 9.89 -6.41
CA ARG A 184 -4.22 10.19 -7.63
C ARG A 184 -5.15 10.94 -8.59
N GLY A 185 -4.67 12.03 -9.18
CA GLY A 185 -5.40 12.87 -10.11
C GLY A 185 -5.29 14.35 -9.77
N GLY A 186 -6.10 15.16 -10.44
CA GLY A 186 -6.15 16.60 -10.28
C GLY A 186 -5.52 17.36 -11.45
N ASP A 187 -5.64 18.69 -11.44
CA ASP A 187 -5.27 19.57 -12.56
C ASP A 187 -3.83 19.46 -13.03
N CYS A 188 -2.93 19.00 -12.13
CA CYS A 188 -1.51 18.91 -12.48
C CYS A 188 -1.19 17.75 -13.44
N GLU A 189 -2.08 16.77 -13.65
CA GLU A 189 -1.87 15.69 -14.62
C GLU A 189 -1.85 16.15 -16.09
N SER A 190 -2.23 17.39 -16.36
CA SER A 190 -2.01 18.00 -17.67
C SER A 190 -0.53 18.23 -18.01
N VAL A 191 0.35 18.24 -17.00
CA VAL A 191 1.80 18.52 -17.13
C VAL A 191 2.65 17.35 -16.63
N TYR A 192 2.17 16.59 -15.64
CA TYR A 192 2.88 15.52 -14.97
C TYR A 192 2.20 14.17 -15.20
N ASP A 193 2.95 13.07 -15.12
CA ASP A 193 2.42 11.71 -15.32
C ASP A 193 1.45 11.29 -14.20
N ALA A 194 1.69 11.76 -12.99
CA ALA A 194 0.83 11.49 -11.86
C ALA A 194 0.93 12.56 -10.77
N CYS A 195 -0.22 12.90 -10.22
CA CYS A 195 -0.34 13.82 -9.11
C CYS A 195 -0.99 13.13 -7.92
N LEU A 196 -0.50 13.43 -6.72
CA LEU A 196 -1.25 13.22 -5.50
C LEU A 196 -1.96 14.51 -5.15
N SER A 197 -3.27 14.49 -5.17
CA SER A 197 -4.12 15.61 -4.81
C SER A 197 -4.94 15.31 -3.54
N VAL A 198 -5.33 16.37 -2.86
CA VAL A 198 -6.27 16.35 -1.74
C VAL A 198 -7.47 17.21 -2.11
N GLY A 199 -8.61 16.56 -2.27
CA GLY A 199 -9.86 17.22 -2.61
C GLY A 199 -10.72 17.50 -1.39
N THR A 200 -11.36 18.67 -1.33
CA THR A 200 -12.33 19.04 -0.30
C THR A 200 -13.71 18.54 -0.71
N VAL A 201 -14.28 17.63 0.08
CA VAL A 201 -15.53 16.92 -0.25
C VAL A 201 -16.69 17.87 -0.45
N ALA A 202 -16.84 18.89 0.38
CA ALA A 202 -17.95 19.84 0.34
C ALA A 202 -17.92 20.70 -0.94
N THR A 203 -16.78 21.27 -1.30
CA THR A 203 -16.65 22.24 -2.38
C THR A 203 -16.23 21.64 -3.71
N GLY A 204 -15.59 20.45 -3.70
CA GLY A 204 -14.95 19.88 -4.87
C GLY A 204 -13.63 20.54 -5.25
N GLY A 205 -13.13 21.48 -4.45
CA GLY A 205 -11.83 22.10 -4.68
C GLY A 205 -10.70 21.11 -4.43
N GLU A 206 -9.68 21.11 -5.27
CA GLU A 206 -8.55 20.20 -5.26
C GLU A 206 -7.24 20.96 -5.01
N GLN A 207 -6.32 20.33 -4.28
CA GLN A 207 -4.98 20.85 -4.05
C GLN A 207 -3.96 19.75 -4.34
N THR A 208 -3.07 20.00 -5.29
CA THR A 208 -1.93 19.12 -5.54
C THR A 208 -0.94 19.18 -4.39
N ILE A 209 -0.61 18.02 -3.83
CA ILE A 209 0.37 17.84 -2.76
C ILE A 209 1.73 17.40 -3.33
N ALA A 210 1.73 16.56 -4.36
CA ALA A 210 2.94 16.09 -5.03
C ALA A 210 2.65 15.79 -6.50
N ALA A 211 3.67 16.01 -7.35
CA ALA A 211 3.65 15.69 -8.76
C ALA A 211 4.89 14.88 -9.12
N TYR A 212 4.77 13.95 -10.03
CA TYR A 212 5.81 13.02 -10.43
C TYR A 212 5.83 12.81 -11.93
N GLY A 213 7.04 12.58 -12.49
CA GLY A 213 7.23 12.45 -13.93
C GLY A 213 7.00 13.75 -14.68
N GLY A 214 6.66 13.65 -15.96
CA GLY A 214 6.36 14.80 -16.82
C GLY A 214 7.59 15.51 -17.40
N GLY A 215 7.36 16.45 -18.29
CA GLY A 215 8.39 17.30 -18.90
C GLY A 215 9.21 16.63 -20.00
N SER A 216 9.40 15.34 -20.00
CA SER A 216 10.10 14.59 -21.03
C SER A 216 9.58 13.16 -21.15
N LEU A 217 9.68 12.57 -22.36
CA LEU A 217 9.33 11.17 -22.59
C LEU A 217 10.18 10.17 -21.78
N GLN A 218 11.29 10.62 -21.20
CA GLN A 218 12.17 9.80 -20.37
C GLN A 218 11.81 9.82 -18.90
N ASN A 219 11.12 10.87 -18.45
CA ASN A 219 10.63 10.98 -17.09
C ASN A 219 9.35 10.14 -16.93
N LYS A 220 9.26 9.39 -15.83
CA LYS A 220 8.07 8.62 -15.47
C LYS A 220 7.90 8.68 -13.95
N GLY A 221 6.65 8.74 -13.51
CA GLY A 221 6.40 8.73 -12.08
C GLY A 221 4.98 8.32 -11.71
N PHE A 222 4.79 8.07 -10.43
CA PHE A 222 3.45 7.90 -9.86
C PHE A 222 3.43 8.22 -8.36
N ALA A 223 2.22 8.56 -7.88
CA ALA A 223 1.90 8.69 -6.46
C ALA A 223 0.57 7.99 -6.20
N VAL A 224 0.59 6.88 -5.50
CA VAL A 224 -0.58 6.02 -5.30
C VAL A 224 -0.73 5.58 -3.85
N VAL A 225 -1.89 5.01 -3.52
CA VAL A 225 -2.18 4.40 -2.22
C VAL A 225 -1.94 5.35 -1.06
N PRO A 226 -2.66 6.48 -1.01
CA PRO A 226 -2.58 7.39 0.12
C PRO A 226 -3.11 6.75 1.41
N SER A 227 -2.60 7.21 2.55
CA SER A 227 -3.03 6.78 3.89
C SER A 227 -2.90 7.93 4.88
N TRP A 228 -3.99 8.28 5.55
CA TRP A 228 -3.98 9.26 6.64
C TRP A 228 -3.63 8.61 7.97
N ARG A 229 -2.86 9.33 8.80
CA ARG A 229 -2.77 9.00 10.22
C ARG A 229 -4.08 9.39 10.91
N ALA A 230 -4.49 8.64 11.93
CA ALA A 230 -5.79 8.80 12.58
C ALA A 230 -6.06 10.21 13.16
N ASP A 231 -5.02 10.96 13.50
CA ASP A 231 -5.11 12.34 13.98
C ASP A 231 -5.16 13.41 12.86
N GLY A 232 -5.11 12.99 11.58
CA GLY A 232 -5.08 13.88 10.44
C GLY A 232 -3.78 14.66 10.24
N ALA A 233 -2.80 14.53 11.14
CA ALA A 233 -1.57 15.31 11.09
C ALA A 233 -0.59 14.84 10.01
N LYS A 234 -0.73 13.62 9.53
CA LYS A 234 0.14 13.05 8.49
C LYS A 234 -0.67 12.38 7.39
N LEU A 235 -0.17 12.56 6.16
CA LEU A 235 -0.59 11.84 4.96
C LEU A 235 0.63 11.14 4.38
N ALA A 236 0.50 9.85 4.07
CA ALA A 236 1.57 9.09 3.43
C ALA A 236 1.08 8.52 2.09
N TRP A 237 2.01 8.23 1.20
CA TRP A 237 1.74 7.58 -0.08
C TRP A 237 2.93 6.79 -0.59
N THR A 238 2.68 5.92 -1.55
CA THR A 238 3.71 5.22 -2.33
C THR A 238 4.09 6.07 -3.52
N ALA A 239 5.38 6.35 -3.69
CA ALA A 239 5.93 7.16 -4.77
C ALA A 239 6.97 6.39 -5.59
N TYR A 240 7.09 6.75 -6.85
CA TYR A 240 8.13 6.31 -7.77
C TYR A 240 8.45 7.45 -8.73
N GLU A 241 9.73 7.61 -9.06
CA GLU A 241 10.17 8.56 -10.06
C GLU A 241 11.38 8.01 -10.82
N LYS A 242 11.33 8.03 -12.13
CA LYS A 242 12.46 7.81 -13.02
C LYS A 242 12.87 9.17 -13.58
N GLY A 243 14.05 9.64 -13.23
CA GLY A 243 14.60 10.88 -13.72
C GLY A 243 15.20 10.77 -15.13
N GLU A 244 15.64 11.90 -15.68
CA GLU A 244 16.35 11.94 -16.96
C GLU A 244 17.72 11.24 -16.90
N THR A 245 18.31 11.20 -15.73
CA THR A 245 19.56 10.48 -15.46
C THR A 245 19.34 9.43 -14.38
N LYS A 246 20.13 8.36 -14.41
CA LYS A 246 20.09 7.30 -13.40
C LYS A 246 20.30 7.83 -11.96
N ALA A 247 21.03 8.91 -11.80
CA ALA A 247 21.26 9.54 -10.49
C ALA A 247 20.00 10.22 -9.93
N ALA A 248 19.07 10.60 -10.81
CA ALA A 248 17.79 11.19 -10.42
C ALA A 248 16.67 10.15 -10.23
N ASP A 249 16.94 8.87 -10.50
CA ASP A 249 15.97 7.80 -10.29
C ASP A 249 15.64 7.66 -8.79
N ARG A 250 14.36 7.62 -8.48
CA ARG A 250 13.84 7.30 -7.16
C ARG A 250 12.94 6.07 -7.25
N PRO A 251 13.47 4.88 -6.90
CA PRO A 251 12.68 3.65 -6.92
C PRO A 251 11.50 3.74 -5.97
N VAL A 252 10.60 2.76 -6.04
CA VAL A 252 9.41 2.70 -5.16
C VAL A 252 9.81 2.92 -3.70
N HIS A 253 9.18 3.90 -3.07
CA HIS A 253 9.41 4.29 -1.68
C HIS A 253 8.14 4.93 -1.08
N LEU A 254 8.14 5.08 0.24
CA LEU A 254 7.06 5.75 0.96
C LEU A 254 7.45 7.19 1.29
N VAL A 255 6.52 8.09 1.05
CA VAL A 255 6.61 9.50 1.47
C VAL A 255 5.60 9.77 2.56
N GLU A 256 6.01 10.45 3.63
CA GLU A 256 5.13 10.99 4.67
C GLU A 256 5.16 12.52 4.61
N TYR A 257 4.00 13.13 4.60
CA TYR A 257 3.76 14.57 4.53
C TYR A 257 3.13 15.07 5.82
N ASP A 258 3.68 16.12 6.38
CA ASP A 258 3.11 16.83 7.53
C ASP A 258 2.09 17.86 7.05
N THR A 259 0.84 17.72 7.45
CA THR A 259 -0.26 18.57 6.97
C THR A 259 -0.17 20.01 7.46
N LYS A 260 0.51 20.26 8.58
CA LYS A 260 0.70 21.58 9.17
C LYS A 260 1.93 22.30 8.60
N THR A 261 3.08 21.63 8.60
CA THR A 261 4.35 22.24 8.16
C THR A 261 4.60 22.10 6.66
N ARG A 262 3.85 21.23 5.97
CA ARG A 262 4.01 20.84 4.56
C ARG A 262 5.34 20.13 4.26
N ALA A 263 6.08 19.75 5.29
CA ALA A 263 7.33 19.00 5.14
C ALA A 263 7.06 17.58 4.65
N LYS A 264 7.93 17.08 3.77
CA LYS A 264 7.92 15.71 3.24
C LYS A 264 9.17 14.99 3.70
N ARG A 265 9.05 13.69 4.02
CA ARG A 265 10.18 12.82 4.30
C ARG A 265 9.94 11.42 3.74
N THR A 266 11.00 10.72 3.39
CA THR A 266 10.92 9.28 3.12
C THR A 266 10.83 8.52 4.43
N VAL A 267 9.96 7.49 4.47
CA VAL A 267 9.79 6.59 5.62
C VAL A 267 9.91 5.13 5.18
N GLY A 268 10.20 4.24 6.13
CA GLY A 268 10.39 2.82 5.84
C GLY A 268 11.74 2.51 5.18
N GLY A 269 11.81 1.38 4.51
CA GLY A 269 12.98 0.91 3.77
C GLY A 269 12.81 1.01 2.25
N ALA A 270 13.86 0.67 1.51
CA ALA A 270 13.79 0.58 0.06
C ALA A 270 12.72 -0.42 -0.38
N LEU A 271 11.92 -0.07 -1.38
CA LEU A 271 10.78 -0.83 -1.92
C LEU A 271 9.60 -1.01 -0.97
N ASP A 272 9.59 -0.36 0.20
CA ASP A 272 8.41 -0.30 1.04
C ASP A 272 7.31 0.53 0.36
N ARG A 273 6.06 0.06 0.47
CA ARG A 273 4.90 0.62 -0.22
C ARG A 273 3.61 0.33 0.55
N GLU A 274 2.51 0.97 0.18
CA GLU A 274 1.16 0.65 0.67
C GLU A 274 1.05 0.71 2.20
N MET A 275 1.40 1.87 2.76
CA MET A 275 1.45 2.04 4.21
C MET A 275 0.06 2.19 4.84
N ALA A 276 -0.13 1.59 6.03
CA ALA A 276 -1.23 1.89 6.93
C ALA A 276 -0.68 2.13 8.34
N TYR A 277 -1.08 3.22 8.98
CA TYR A 277 -0.64 3.56 10.33
C TYR A 277 -1.24 2.61 11.37
N ILE A 278 -0.41 2.13 12.31
CA ILE A 278 -0.86 1.45 13.54
C ILE A 278 -1.14 2.52 14.60
N ASP A 279 -0.19 3.44 14.76
CA ASP A 279 -0.23 4.54 15.71
C ASP A 279 0.71 5.68 15.24
N ALA A 280 0.98 6.66 16.09
CA ALA A 280 1.88 7.77 15.75
C ALA A 280 3.36 7.37 15.56
N LYS A 281 3.74 6.19 16.02
CA LYS A 281 5.14 5.70 16.02
C LYS A 281 5.37 4.54 15.07
N ARG A 282 4.33 3.80 14.68
CA ARG A 282 4.44 2.56 13.91
C ARG A 282 3.43 2.51 12.77
N ALA A 283 3.83 1.85 11.72
CA ALA A 283 2.98 1.52 10.58
C ALA A 283 3.17 0.07 10.15
N VAL A 284 2.23 -0.46 9.38
CA VAL A 284 2.43 -1.64 8.54
C VAL A 284 2.60 -1.20 7.10
N VAL A 285 3.49 -1.88 6.39
CA VAL A 285 3.78 -1.61 4.98
C VAL A 285 3.86 -2.92 4.22
N THR A 286 3.68 -2.88 2.92
CA THR A 286 4.15 -3.95 2.04
C THR A 286 5.63 -3.71 1.78
N GLY A 287 6.48 -4.61 2.21
CA GLY A 287 7.93 -4.57 1.99
C GLY A 287 8.44 -5.85 1.34
N GLN A 288 9.74 -5.93 1.16
CA GLN A 288 10.42 -7.13 0.71
C GLN A 288 11.13 -7.81 1.87
N TYR A 289 10.95 -9.13 2.02
CA TYR A 289 11.69 -9.96 2.95
C TYR A 289 11.99 -11.30 2.27
N GLY A 290 13.26 -11.65 2.20
CA GLY A 290 13.71 -12.77 1.36
C GLY A 290 13.35 -12.53 -0.12
N LYS A 291 12.71 -13.50 -0.75
CA LYS A 291 12.30 -13.44 -2.17
C LYS A 291 10.85 -12.98 -2.37
N GLY A 292 10.11 -12.69 -1.31
CA GLY A 292 8.67 -12.42 -1.36
C GLY A 292 8.25 -11.05 -0.84
N SER A 293 7.00 -10.68 -1.12
CA SER A 293 6.35 -9.53 -0.51
C SER A 293 5.82 -9.89 0.87
N TRP A 294 6.11 -9.06 1.85
CA TRP A 294 5.71 -9.24 3.24
C TRP A 294 5.04 -8.00 3.80
N VAL A 295 4.06 -8.21 4.65
CA VAL A 295 3.60 -7.18 5.58
C VAL A 295 4.69 -7.01 6.64
N MET A 296 5.26 -5.80 6.69
CA MET A 296 6.31 -5.44 7.63
C MET A 296 5.76 -4.44 8.63
N ILE A 297 6.14 -4.56 9.89
CA ILE A 297 5.91 -3.53 10.89
C ILE A 297 7.12 -2.61 10.90
N VAL A 298 6.89 -1.31 10.76
CA VAL A 298 7.94 -0.30 10.65
C VAL A 298 7.81 0.71 11.78
N GLY A 299 8.92 0.96 12.48
CA GLY A 299 9.06 2.09 13.39
C GLY A 299 9.33 3.37 12.60
N LEU A 300 8.40 4.33 12.62
CA LEU A 300 8.44 5.53 11.76
C LEU A 300 9.60 6.49 12.08
N ALA A 301 10.09 6.49 13.33
CA ALA A 301 11.23 7.30 13.74
C ALA A 301 12.56 6.53 13.64
N THR A 302 12.55 5.22 13.88
CA THR A 302 13.75 4.39 14.00
C THR A 302 14.13 3.70 12.70
N GLY A 303 13.17 3.56 11.76
CA GLY A 303 13.33 2.75 10.55
C GLY A 303 13.41 1.24 10.80
N VAL A 304 13.30 0.79 12.06
CA VAL A 304 13.33 -0.66 12.39
C VAL A 304 12.17 -1.36 11.73
N ARG A 305 12.46 -2.46 11.04
CA ARG A 305 11.51 -3.26 10.26
C ARG A 305 11.43 -4.68 10.82
N THR A 306 10.22 -5.13 11.12
CA THR A 306 9.96 -6.48 11.62
C THR A 306 9.00 -7.20 10.67
N PRO A 307 9.36 -8.38 10.11
CA PRO A 307 8.45 -9.15 9.29
C PRO A 307 7.25 -9.63 10.14
N PHE A 308 6.06 -9.53 9.56
CA PHE A 308 4.82 -9.94 10.22
C PHE A 308 4.22 -11.17 9.53
N HIS A 309 3.75 -11.05 8.31
CA HIS A 309 3.25 -12.16 7.48
C HIS A 309 3.60 -11.97 6.01
N GLU A 310 3.73 -13.06 5.28
CA GLU A 310 3.79 -13.00 3.82
C GLU A 310 2.49 -12.39 3.26
N GLY A 311 2.61 -11.43 2.36
CA GLY A 311 1.47 -10.73 1.76
C GLY A 311 1.74 -9.27 1.44
N SER A 312 0.67 -8.55 1.12
CA SER A 312 0.70 -7.15 0.65
C SER A 312 -0.60 -6.42 0.98
N GLN A 313 -0.67 -5.14 0.67
CA GLN A 313 -1.87 -4.31 0.77
C GLN A 313 -2.46 -4.25 2.19
N PRO A 314 -1.66 -3.96 3.22
CA PRO A 314 -2.12 -4.01 4.59
C PRO A 314 -3.14 -2.92 4.92
N SER A 315 -4.02 -3.23 5.86
CA SER A 315 -4.99 -2.30 6.47
C SER A 315 -5.13 -2.62 7.94
N VAL A 316 -5.03 -1.62 8.80
CA VAL A 316 -5.11 -1.77 10.26
C VAL A 316 -6.54 -1.53 10.72
N GLN A 317 -7.06 -2.44 11.55
CA GLN A 317 -8.36 -2.25 12.20
C GLN A 317 -8.26 -1.10 13.20
N PRO A 318 -9.17 -0.10 13.15
CA PRO A 318 -9.18 0.97 14.14
C PRO A 318 -9.34 0.43 15.58
N VAL A 319 -8.54 0.94 16.51
CA VAL A 319 -8.71 0.69 17.96
C VAL A 319 -9.75 1.68 18.45
N ARG A 320 -10.74 1.22 19.20
CA ARG A 320 -11.72 2.05 19.90
C ARG A 320 -11.20 2.40 21.28
#